data_426303db083a8f4d5285b719d1daf56d
#
_entry.id   426303db083a8f4d5285b719d1daf56d
#
_cell.length_a   1.000
_cell.length_b   1.000
_cell.length_c   1.000
_cell.angle_alpha   90.00
_cell.angle_beta   90.00
_cell.angle_gamma   90.00
#
_symmetry.space_group_name_H-M   'P 1'
#
loop_
_entity.id
_entity.type
_entity.pdbx_description
1 polymer ?
#
loop_
_entity_poly.entity_id
_entity_poly.type
_entity_poly.pdbx_seq_one_letter_code
_entity_poly.pdbx_strand_id
1 'polypeptide(L)'
;MASKLIALSLSAASLALQTPLLVQNEPAELFDVKVPVVLGVMSKCPDAIMCETVFDRVVSTVSGRMDFSLSYVARLNESEPGFGVTCMHGPEECSGNIQQLCVAKYETLAKWWEFVQCHNYQGREKIGKPDVALSCAKAAGIDWESSGIAGCVGSDTSGRTEEGIQLLKQSLKDTQRLKVEKSCTVVINGYKVCVRDNYTWKECEAGHAPKDFIRQINEEYRRLNSDSSPFDDAQE
;
A
#
# COMPACT_ATOMS: atom_id res chain seq x y z
N MET A 1 84.41 -42.44 -5.56
CA MET A 1 83.56 -43.38 -4.83
C MET A 1 82.28 -42.63 -4.44
N ALA A 2 81.20 -42.83 -5.17
CA ALA A 2 79.97 -42.09 -4.95
C ALA A 2 78.91 -43.03 -4.41
N SER A 3 78.42 -42.81 -3.17
CA SER A 3 77.36 -43.58 -2.56
C SER A 3 76.00 -42.94 -2.92
N LYS A 4 75.12 -43.68 -3.60
CA LYS A 4 73.79 -43.30 -3.86
C LYS A 4 72.88 -43.66 -2.69
N LEU A 5 72.25 -42.66 -2.06
CA LEU A 5 71.17 -42.83 -1.12
C LEU A 5 69.84 -42.87 -1.87
N ILE A 6 69.12 -43.96 -1.72
CA ILE A 6 67.77 -44.12 -2.25
C ILE A 6 66.76 -43.69 -1.18
N ALA A 7 66.00 -42.64 -1.47
CA ALA A 7 64.98 -42.19 -0.57
C ALA A 7 63.67 -42.92 -0.97
N LEU A 8 63.10 -43.69 -0.04
CA LEU A 8 61.74 -44.26 -0.14
C LEU A 8 60.70 -43.19 0.24
N SER A 9 59.86 -42.85 -0.70
CA SER A 9 58.69 -41.98 -0.43
C SER A 9 57.53 -42.85 -0.02
N LEU A 10 57.06 -42.72 1.22
CA LEU A 10 55.77 -43.25 1.67
C LEU A 10 54.65 -42.31 1.24
N SER A 11 53.82 -42.77 0.33
CA SER A 11 52.57 -42.05 -0.02
C SER A 11 51.48 -42.43 0.98
N ALA A 12 51.07 -41.50 1.85
CA ALA A 12 49.92 -41.64 2.72
C ALA A 12 48.64 -41.36 1.88
N ALA A 13 47.84 -42.38 1.62
CA ALA A 13 46.53 -42.21 1.03
C ALA A 13 45.52 -41.72 2.09
N SER A 14 45.14 -40.45 2.01
CA SER A 14 44.04 -39.88 2.85
C SER A 14 42.70 -40.38 2.32
N LEU A 15 42.01 -41.24 3.08
CA LEU A 15 40.60 -41.52 2.88
C LEU A 15 39.79 -40.30 3.35
N ALA A 16 39.24 -39.55 2.41
CA ALA A 16 38.27 -38.51 2.71
C ALA A 16 36.92 -39.20 3.02
N LEU A 17 36.47 -39.20 4.27
CA LEU A 17 35.10 -39.51 4.63
C LEU A 17 34.20 -38.43 4.06
N GLN A 18 33.45 -38.74 3.04
CA GLN A 18 32.35 -37.91 2.56
C GLN A 18 31.17 -38.09 3.52
N THR A 19 30.97 -37.15 4.42
CA THR A 19 29.72 -37.02 5.18
C THR A 19 28.60 -36.59 4.21
N PRO A 20 27.45 -37.27 4.17
CA PRO A 20 26.32 -36.82 3.37
C PRO A 20 25.86 -35.45 3.91
N LEU A 21 25.82 -34.44 3.04
CA LEU A 21 25.16 -33.17 3.30
C LEU A 21 23.67 -33.47 3.54
N LEU A 22 23.26 -33.46 4.80
CA LEU A 22 21.84 -33.35 5.16
C LEU A 22 21.39 -32.00 4.64
N VAL A 23 20.65 -32.02 3.53
CA VAL A 23 19.87 -30.86 3.08
C VAL A 23 18.84 -30.64 4.17
N GLN A 24 19.12 -29.70 5.07
CA GLN A 24 18.10 -29.18 5.97
C GLN A 24 17.14 -28.40 5.08
N ASN A 25 15.96 -29.01 4.81
CA ASN A 25 14.81 -28.26 4.32
C ASN A 25 14.43 -27.31 5.46
N GLU A 26 14.96 -26.10 5.43
CA GLU A 26 14.41 -25.02 6.25
C GLU A 26 12.92 -24.90 5.88
N PRO A 27 12.00 -24.92 6.87
CA PRO A 27 10.61 -24.70 6.56
C PRO A 27 10.51 -23.32 5.89
N ALA A 28 9.90 -23.27 4.71
CA ALA A 28 9.60 -22.01 4.04
C ALA A 28 8.87 -21.13 5.08
N GLU A 29 9.42 -19.95 5.38
CA GLU A 29 8.71 -19.00 6.23
C GLU A 29 7.37 -18.71 5.54
N LEU A 30 6.31 -19.22 6.13
CA LEU A 30 4.94 -18.92 5.74
C LEU A 30 4.69 -17.46 6.09
N PHE A 31 4.86 -16.56 5.10
CA PHE A 31 4.47 -15.17 5.27
C PHE A 31 2.95 -15.09 5.34
N ASP A 32 2.46 -14.52 6.42
CA ASP A 32 1.03 -14.28 6.60
C ASP A 32 0.45 -13.45 5.45
N VAL A 33 -0.65 -13.92 4.87
CA VAL A 33 -1.36 -13.21 3.80
C VAL A 33 -2.10 -12.02 4.39
N LYS A 34 -1.71 -10.82 3.99
CA LYS A 34 -2.38 -9.59 4.42
C LYS A 34 -3.72 -9.42 3.69
N VAL A 35 -4.68 -8.86 4.39
CA VAL A 35 -6.01 -8.54 3.85
C VAL A 35 -5.91 -7.29 2.97
N PRO A 36 -6.27 -7.35 1.68
CA PRO A 36 -6.38 -6.15 0.86
C PRO A 36 -7.52 -5.25 1.38
N VAL A 37 -7.18 -4.01 1.75
CA VAL A 37 -8.14 -3.00 2.21
C VAL A 37 -7.99 -1.74 1.37
N VAL A 38 -9.07 -1.36 0.69
CA VAL A 38 -9.06 -0.21 -0.23
C VAL A 38 -10.12 0.79 0.18
N LEU A 39 -9.76 2.05 0.28
CA LEU A 39 -10.73 3.14 0.31
C LEU A 39 -10.83 3.76 -1.08
N GLY A 40 -12.03 3.74 -1.66
CA GLY A 40 -12.33 4.47 -2.87
C GLY A 40 -12.66 5.91 -2.54
N VAL A 41 -11.79 6.84 -2.93
CA VAL A 41 -11.82 8.23 -2.43
C VAL A 41 -11.68 9.27 -3.55
N MET A 42 -11.92 10.51 -3.22
CA MET A 42 -11.48 11.72 -3.93
C MET A 42 -10.84 12.62 -2.88
N SER A 43 -9.61 13.09 -3.08
CA SER A 43 -8.84 13.76 -2.03
C SER A 43 -9.52 15.04 -1.47
N LYS A 44 -10.37 15.72 -2.25
CA LYS A 44 -11.12 16.89 -1.79
C LYS A 44 -12.56 16.58 -1.38
N CYS A 45 -12.97 15.31 -1.33
CA CYS A 45 -14.31 14.94 -0.93
C CYS A 45 -14.48 14.97 0.59
N PRO A 46 -15.49 15.68 1.15
CA PRO A 46 -15.70 15.74 2.60
C PRO A 46 -16.04 14.37 3.20
N ASP A 47 -16.72 13.50 2.45
CA ASP A 47 -17.03 12.15 2.90
C ASP A 47 -15.78 11.25 2.93
N ALA A 48 -14.82 11.45 2.00
CA ALA A 48 -13.52 10.79 2.04
C ALA A 48 -12.72 11.20 3.27
N ILE A 49 -12.57 12.49 3.52
CA ILE A 49 -11.84 13.02 4.69
C ILE A 49 -12.38 12.44 6.00
N MET A 50 -13.70 12.36 6.15
CA MET A 50 -14.31 11.78 7.35
C MET A 50 -14.10 10.26 7.44
N CYS A 51 -14.14 9.56 6.31
CA CYS A 51 -13.86 8.14 6.24
C CYS A 51 -12.40 7.85 6.62
N GLU A 52 -11.47 8.61 6.06
CA GLU A 52 -10.04 8.52 6.35
C GLU A 52 -9.72 8.84 7.83
N THR A 53 -10.47 9.77 8.44
CA THR A 53 -10.38 10.02 9.90
C THR A 53 -10.78 8.78 10.73
N VAL A 54 -11.81 8.05 10.31
CA VAL A 54 -12.19 6.78 10.94
C VAL A 54 -11.09 5.72 10.74
N PHE A 55 -10.51 5.67 9.54
CA PHE A 55 -9.46 4.73 9.19
C PHE A 55 -8.10 5.03 9.83
N ASP A 56 -7.86 6.24 10.33
CA ASP A 56 -6.65 6.55 11.08
C ASP A 56 -6.48 5.62 12.29
N ARG A 57 -7.56 5.38 13.03
CA ARG A 57 -7.56 4.40 14.13
C ARG A 57 -7.42 2.95 13.66
N VAL A 58 -7.98 2.61 12.50
CA VAL A 58 -7.87 1.26 11.92
C VAL A 58 -6.43 0.98 11.50
N VAL A 59 -5.82 1.89 10.73
CA VAL A 59 -4.43 1.78 10.26
C VAL A 59 -3.48 1.66 11.45
N SER A 60 -3.61 2.53 12.45
CA SER A 60 -2.75 2.48 13.65
C SER A 60 -2.87 1.17 14.46
N THR A 61 -3.98 0.43 14.30
CA THR A 61 -4.25 -0.78 15.11
C THR A 61 -3.91 -2.07 14.37
N VAL A 62 -4.18 -2.18 13.06
CA VAL A 62 -4.09 -3.45 12.32
C VAL A 62 -3.28 -3.37 11.02
N SER A 63 -2.43 -2.35 10.83
CA SER A 63 -1.60 -2.19 9.62
C SER A 63 -0.72 -3.41 9.31
N GLY A 64 -0.29 -4.16 10.30
CA GLY A 64 0.47 -5.41 10.11
C GLY A 64 -0.33 -6.54 9.45
N ARG A 65 -1.67 -6.50 9.50
CA ARG A 65 -2.59 -7.53 9.00
C ARG A 65 -3.26 -7.17 7.68
N MET A 66 -3.07 -5.95 7.18
CA MET A 66 -3.69 -5.50 5.95
C MET A 66 -2.69 -4.92 4.95
N ASP A 67 -3.04 -5.03 3.68
CA ASP A 67 -2.45 -4.28 2.57
C ASP A 67 -3.39 -3.13 2.26
N PHE A 68 -3.05 -1.95 2.79
CA PHE A 68 -3.92 -0.78 2.78
C PHE A 68 -3.58 0.19 1.67
N SER A 69 -4.59 0.63 0.91
CA SER A 69 -4.42 1.59 -0.17
C SER A 69 -5.61 2.52 -0.35
N LEU A 70 -5.37 3.66 -1.00
CA LEU A 70 -6.39 4.54 -1.53
C LEU A 70 -6.50 4.33 -3.05
N SER A 71 -7.72 4.28 -3.56
CA SER A 71 -8.00 4.23 -4.99
C SER A 71 -8.93 5.40 -5.35
N TYR A 72 -8.54 6.19 -6.37
CA TYR A 72 -9.18 7.48 -6.62
C TYR A 72 -10.31 7.39 -7.63
N VAL A 73 -11.45 7.96 -7.26
CA VAL A 73 -12.63 8.06 -8.11
C VAL A 73 -12.52 9.34 -8.94
N ALA A 74 -12.47 9.19 -10.25
CA ALA A 74 -12.50 10.28 -11.22
C ALA A 74 -12.98 9.75 -12.58
N ARG A 75 -13.03 10.58 -13.60
CA ARG A 75 -13.48 10.21 -14.93
C ARG A 75 -12.36 10.40 -15.95
N LEU A 76 -12.07 9.37 -16.74
CA LEU A 76 -11.21 9.52 -17.92
C LEU A 76 -11.80 10.53 -18.88
N ASN A 77 -11.00 11.49 -19.32
CA ASN A 77 -11.38 12.53 -20.25
C ASN A 77 -10.15 12.99 -21.03
N GLU A 78 -9.91 12.37 -22.15
CA GLU A 78 -8.72 12.66 -22.97
C GLU A 78 -8.66 14.11 -23.47
N SER A 79 -9.79 14.80 -23.48
CA SER A 79 -9.88 16.22 -23.86
C SER A 79 -9.54 17.17 -22.71
N GLU A 80 -9.36 16.65 -21.49
CA GLU A 80 -8.97 17.45 -20.31
C GLU A 80 -7.49 17.83 -20.40
N PRO A 81 -7.16 19.13 -20.51
CA PRO A 81 -5.79 19.56 -20.64
C PRO A 81 -5.01 19.33 -19.33
N GLY A 82 -3.89 18.66 -19.41
CA GLY A 82 -2.95 18.46 -18.32
C GLY A 82 -3.01 17.10 -17.67
N PHE A 83 -4.18 16.50 -17.41
CA PHE A 83 -4.30 15.20 -16.74
C PHE A 83 -4.89 14.09 -17.63
N GLY A 84 -5.68 14.43 -18.65
CA GLY A 84 -6.49 13.46 -19.39
C GLY A 84 -7.56 12.78 -18.48
N VAL A 85 -7.89 13.42 -17.35
CA VAL A 85 -8.80 12.97 -16.30
C VAL A 85 -9.55 14.17 -15.75
N THR A 86 -10.85 14.06 -15.56
CA THR A 86 -11.68 15.05 -14.86
C THR A 86 -11.95 14.60 -13.42
N CYS A 87 -11.48 15.39 -12.46
CA CYS A 87 -11.77 15.23 -11.04
C CYS A 87 -12.99 16.07 -10.64
N MET A 88 -13.84 15.56 -9.75
CA MET A 88 -15.13 16.17 -9.41
C MET A 88 -14.99 17.56 -8.79
N HIS A 89 -13.95 17.77 -7.94
CA HIS A 89 -13.70 19.03 -7.25
C HIS A 89 -12.60 19.86 -7.93
N GLY A 90 -12.45 19.68 -9.25
CA GLY A 90 -11.56 20.48 -10.09
C GLY A 90 -10.13 19.92 -10.21
N PRO A 91 -9.26 20.63 -10.98
CA PRO A 91 -7.92 20.15 -11.30
C PRO A 91 -7.00 20.04 -10.08
N GLU A 92 -7.20 20.84 -9.04
CA GLU A 92 -6.45 20.72 -7.77
C GLU A 92 -6.71 19.40 -7.07
N GLU A 93 -7.91 18.80 -7.21
CA GLU A 93 -8.17 17.46 -6.70
C GLU A 93 -7.34 16.42 -7.46
N CYS A 94 -7.23 16.54 -8.78
CA CYS A 94 -6.34 15.65 -9.55
C CYS A 94 -4.89 15.78 -9.08
N SER A 95 -4.41 17.01 -8.82
CA SER A 95 -3.08 17.24 -8.24
C SER A 95 -2.94 16.57 -6.87
N GLY A 96 -3.91 16.76 -5.98
CA GLY A 96 -3.91 16.15 -4.65
C GLY A 96 -3.93 14.61 -4.70
N ASN A 97 -4.75 14.03 -5.57
CA ASN A 97 -4.78 12.58 -5.79
C ASN A 97 -3.40 12.06 -6.24
N ILE A 98 -2.75 12.75 -7.17
CA ILE A 98 -1.41 12.37 -7.67
C ILE A 98 -0.34 12.55 -6.60
N GLN A 99 -0.38 13.64 -5.83
CA GLN A 99 0.55 13.85 -4.72
C GLN A 99 0.48 12.68 -3.73
N GLN A 100 -0.71 12.27 -3.33
CA GLN A 100 -0.92 11.14 -2.42
C GLN A 100 -0.49 9.79 -3.04
N LEU A 101 -0.72 9.56 -4.34
CA LEU A 101 -0.28 8.37 -5.06
C LEU A 101 1.25 8.30 -5.21
N CYS A 102 1.90 9.41 -5.52
CA CYS A 102 3.35 9.47 -5.62
C CYS A 102 4.01 9.21 -4.25
N VAL A 103 3.47 9.79 -3.16
CA VAL A 103 3.96 9.49 -1.82
C VAL A 103 3.73 8.01 -1.46
N ALA A 104 2.58 7.43 -1.78
CA ALA A 104 2.31 6.01 -1.56
C ALA A 104 3.28 5.08 -2.30
N LYS A 105 3.74 5.50 -3.48
CA LYS A 105 4.69 4.71 -4.29
C LYS A 105 6.10 4.69 -3.71
N TYR A 106 6.55 5.77 -3.13
CA TYR A 106 7.96 5.97 -2.76
C TYR A 106 8.22 5.92 -1.25
N GLU A 107 7.17 5.89 -0.42
CA GLU A 107 7.31 5.92 1.02
C GLU A 107 6.62 4.74 1.71
N THR A 108 6.97 4.54 2.96
CA THR A 108 6.33 3.53 3.81
C THR A 108 4.87 3.90 4.09
N LEU A 109 4.03 2.89 4.40
CA LEU A 109 2.63 3.11 4.79
C LEU A 109 2.49 4.16 5.90
N ALA A 110 3.36 4.15 6.89
CA ALA A 110 3.28 5.09 8.02
C ALA A 110 3.45 6.54 7.56
N LYS A 111 4.50 6.86 6.81
CA LYS A 111 4.76 8.21 6.31
C LYS A 111 3.72 8.66 5.29
N TRP A 112 3.33 7.76 4.37
CA TRP A 112 2.29 8.05 3.40
C TRP A 112 0.96 8.38 4.09
N TRP A 113 0.56 7.59 5.08
CA TRP A 113 -0.69 7.83 5.78
C TRP A 113 -0.66 9.13 6.59
N GLU A 114 0.46 9.44 7.22
CA GLU A 114 0.67 10.72 7.91
C GLU A 114 0.58 11.91 6.95
N PHE A 115 1.12 11.77 5.73
CA PHE A 115 0.97 12.76 4.66
C PHE A 115 -0.50 12.97 4.27
N VAL A 116 -1.27 11.90 4.08
CA VAL A 116 -2.71 11.96 3.78
C VAL A 116 -3.47 12.66 4.91
N GLN A 117 -3.22 12.26 6.17
CA GLN A 117 -3.86 12.88 7.33
C GLN A 117 -3.51 14.36 7.48
N CYS A 118 -2.26 14.74 7.19
CA CYS A 118 -1.86 16.15 7.16
C CYS A 118 -2.64 16.93 6.09
N HIS A 119 -2.78 16.41 4.87
CA HIS A 119 -3.62 17.00 3.83
C HIS A 119 -5.05 17.27 4.32
N ASN A 120 -5.66 16.27 4.95
CA ASN A 120 -7.01 16.35 5.50
C ASN A 120 -7.12 17.42 6.58
N TYR A 121 -6.14 17.50 7.49
CA TYR A 121 -6.08 18.49 8.55
C TYR A 121 -5.94 19.93 8.03
N GLN A 122 -5.19 20.14 6.94
CA GLN A 122 -5.07 21.46 6.31
C GLN A 122 -6.40 21.97 5.72
N GLY A 123 -7.34 21.06 5.47
CA GLY A 123 -8.66 21.33 4.94
C GLY A 123 -8.74 21.18 3.41
N ARG A 124 -9.89 20.69 2.96
CA ARG A 124 -10.15 20.27 1.58
C ARG A 124 -9.79 21.32 0.51
N GLU A 125 -9.96 22.59 0.81
CA GLU A 125 -9.71 23.70 -0.14
C GLU A 125 -8.22 23.92 -0.41
N LYS A 126 -7.36 23.34 0.44
CA LYS A 126 -5.90 23.45 0.32
C LYS A 126 -5.26 22.23 -0.32
N ILE A 127 -5.96 21.09 -0.36
CA ILE A 127 -5.43 19.85 -0.95
C ILE A 127 -5.12 20.07 -2.44
N GLY A 128 -3.96 19.59 -2.88
CA GLY A 128 -3.46 19.77 -4.24
C GLY A 128 -2.59 21.00 -4.44
N LYS A 129 -2.48 21.88 -3.44
CA LYS A 129 -1.60 23.07 -3.51
C LYS A 129 -0.16 22.69 -3.21
N PRO A 130 0.81 23.27 -3.93
CA PRO A 130 2.24 22.96 -3.79
C PRO A 130 2.78 23.16 -2.37
N ASP A 131 2.50 24.31 -1.76
CA ASP A 131 2.95 24.67 -0.43
C ASP A 131 2.44 23.71 0.65
N VAL A 132 1.21 23.24 0.50
CA VAL A 132 0.59 22.27 1.40
C VAL A 132 1.22 20.89 1.25
N ALA A 133 1.44 20.43 0.02
CA ALA A 133 2.10 19.15 -0.22
C ALA A 133 3.52 19.12 0.41
N LEU A 134 4.32 20.16 0.17
CA LEU A 134 5.67 20.25 0.74
C LEU A 134 5.67 20.36 2.28
N SER A 135 4.71 21.14 2.83
CA SER A 135 4.55 21.24 4.29
C SER A 135 4.16 19.90 4.92
N CYS A 136 3.24 19.17 4.30
CA CYS A 136 2.80 17.86 4.79
C CYS A 136 3.88 16.78 4.62
N ALA A 137 4.67 16.82 3.54
CA ALA A 137 5.83 15.94 3.38
C ALA A 137 6.84 16.16 4.52
N LYS A 138 7.16 17.42 4.82
CA LYS A 138 8.04 17.77 5.94
C LYS A 138 7.50 17.28 7.29
N ALA A 139 6.20 17.44 7.53
CA ALA A 139 5.55 16.98 8.77
C ALA A 139 5.63 15.47 8.93
N ALA A 140 5.47 14.70 7.82
CA ALA A 140 5.57 13.25 7.80
C ALA A 140 7.02 12.72 7.73
N GLY A 141 8.03 13.57 7.83
CA GLY A 141 9.45 13.18 7.76
C GLY A 141 9.85 12.61 6.39
N ILE A 142 9.23 13.09 5.33
CA ILE A 142 9.48 12.70 3.94
C ILE A 142 10.51 13.63 3.32
N ASP A 143 11.57 13.07 2.75
CA ASP A 143 12.51 13.79 1.92
C ASP A 143 11.96 13.85 0.49
N TRP A 144 11.29 14.95 0.17
CA TRP A 144 10.59 15.14 -1.10
C TRP A 144 11.50 15.05 -2.32
N GLU A 145 12.70 15.62 -2.22
CA GLU A 145 13.62 15.71 -3.36
C GLU A 145 14.37 14.39 -3.62
N SER A 146 14.87 13.74 -2.57
CA SER A 146 15.72 12.56 -2.72
C SER A 146 14.95 11.24 -2.82
N SER A 147 13.68 11.22 -2.41
CA SER A 147 12.85 10.00 -2.40
C SER A 147 12.37 9.53 -3.79
N GLY A 148 12.39 10.41 -4.80
CA GLY A 148 11.76 10.18 -6.09
C GLY A 148 10.37 10.82 -6.25
N ILE A 149 9.78 11.32 -5.17
CA ILE A 149 8.45 11.96 -5.17
C ILE A 149 8.45 13.21 -6.02
N ALA A 150 9.48 14.06 -5.93
CA ALA A 150 9.60 15.26 -6.76
C ALA A 150 9.58 14.93 -8.26
N GLY A 151 10.23 13.85 -8.69
CA GLY A 151 10.18 13.37 -10.08
C GLY A 151 8.79 12.90 -10.50
N CYS A 152 8.09 12.19 -9.62
CA CYS A 152 6.73 11.68 -9.84
C CYS A 152 5.67 12.78 -9.89
N VAL A 153 5.75 13.77 -9.01
CA VAL A 153 4.76 14.87 -8.94
C VAL A 153 5.10 16.02 -9.89
N GLY A 154 6.37 16.21 -10.18
CA GLY A 154 6.89 17.35 -10.92
C GLY A 154 7.42 18.45 -10.02
N SER A 155 8.38 19.26 -10.55
CA SER A 155 9.04 20.33 -9.81
C SER A 155 8.09 21.44 -9.33
N ASP A 156 6.95 21.60 -10.02
CA ASP A 156 5.88 22.52 -9.64
C ASP A 156 4.84 21.89 -8.71
N THR A 157 5.04 20.62 -8.32
CA THR A 157 4.15 19.78 -7.50
C THR A 157 2.73 19.64 -8.05
N SER A 158 2.50 19.95 -9.32
CA SER A 158 1.15 19.92 -9.93
C SER A 158 0.64 18.52 -10.21
N GLY A 159 1.51 17.51 -10.24
CA GLY A 159 1.18 16.14 -10.65
C GLY A 159 1.12 15.94 -12.17
N ARG A 160 1.44 16.97 -12.98
CA ARG A 160 1.37 16.91 -14.45
C ARG A 160 2.58 16.25 -15.09
N THR A 161 3.10 15.22 -14.48
CA THR A 161 4.14 14.36 -15.07
C THR A 161 3.50 13.14 -15.71
N GLU A 162 4.23 12.49 -16.59
CA GLU A 162 3.77 11.23 -17.20
C GLU A 162 3.52 10.18 -16.12
N GLU A 163 4.44 10.03 -15.17
CA GLU A 163 4.33 9.06 -14.08
C GLU A 163 3.13 9.34 -13.18
N GLY A 164 2.95 10.57 -12.71
CA GLY A 164 1.83 10.96 -11.87
C GLY A 164 0.48 10.72 -12.55
N ILE A 165 0.37 11.09 -13.83
CA ILE A 165 -0.84 10.85 -14.63
C ILE A 165 -1.10 9.37 -14.82
N GLN A 166 -0.08 8.54 -15.05
CA GLN A 166 -0.24 7.09 -15.19
C GLN A 166 -0.69 6.45 -13.87
N LEU A 167 -0.15 6.86 -12.72
CA LEU A 167 -0.63 6.41 -11.42
C LEU A 167 -2.11 6.76 -11.21
N LEU A 168 -2.52 7.97 -11.53
CA LEU A 168 -3.94 8.35 -11.43
C LEU A 168 -4.81 7.53 -12.36
N LYS A 169 -4.44 7.36 -13.62
CA LYS A 169 -5.17 6.52 -14.58
C LYS A 169 -5.23 5.06 -14.17
N GLN A 170 -4.16 4.52 -13.57
CA GLN A 170 -4.18 3.16 -13.01
C GLN A 170 -5.15 3.05 -11.84
N SER A 171 -5.13 4.02 -10.93
CA SER A 171 -6.05 4.09 -9.81
C SER A 171 -7.53 4.11 -10.25
N LEU A 172 -7.84 4.83 -11.36
CA LEU A 172 -9.18 4.81 -11.94
C LEU A 172 -9.58 3.42 -12.47
N LYS A 173 -8.65 2.68 -13.07
CA LYS A 173 -8.92 1.29 -13.50
C LYS A 173 -9.19 0.39 -12.30
N ASP A 174 -8.48 0.60 -11.20
CA ASP A 174 -8.69 -0.17 -9.97
C ASP A 174 -10.06 0.12 -9.34
N THR A 175 -10.50 1.38 -9.28
CA THR A 175 -11.85 1.73 -8.84
C THR A 175 -12.93 1.11 -9.72
N GLN A 176 -12.74 1.09 -11.05
CA GLN A 176 -13.67 0.44 -11.98
C GLN A 176 -13.74 -1.08 -11.76
N ARG A 177 -12.58 -1.75 -11.59
CA ARG A 177 -12.50 -3.18 -11.29
C ARG A 177 -13.20 -3.54 -9.98
N LEU A 178 -13.04 -2.70 -8.96
CA LEU A 178 -13.67 -2.85 -7.66
C LEU A 178 -15.13 -2.37 -7.63
N LYS A 179 -15.66 -1.84 -8.74
CA LYS A 179 -17.00 -1.25 -8.85
C LYS A 179 -17.25 -0.14 -7.81
N VAL A 180 -16.22 0.66 -7.56
CA VAL A 180 -16.27 1.80 -6.66
C VAL A 180 -16.70 3.03 -7.45
N GLU A 181 -17.86 3.58 -7.12
CA GLU A 181 -18.46 4.74 -7.78
C GLU A 181 -18.59 5.95 -6.84
N LYS A 182 -18.55 5.70 -5.53
CA LYS A 182 -18.75 6.71 -4.49
C LYS A 182 -17.47 6.91 -3.67
N SER A 183 -17.22 8.13 -3.33
CA SER A 183 -16.21 8.55 -2.36
C SER A 183 -16.90 8.92 -1.03
N CYS A 184 -16.70 8.20 0.10
CA CYS A 184 -15.82 7.08 0.33
C CYS A 184 -16.54 5.73 0.20
N THR A 185 -15.90 4.78 -0.47
CA THR A 185 -16.32 3.38 -0.44
C THR A 185 -15.24 2.54 0.23
N VAL A 186 -15.62 1.74 1.21
CA VAL A 186 -14.71 0.81 1.92
C VAL A 186 -14.81 -0.58 1.29
N VAL A 187 -13.66 -1.11 0.86
CA VAL A 187 -13.54 -2.45 0.27
C VAL A 187 -12.58 -3.27 1.12
N ILE A 188 -13.00 -4.43 1.60
CA ILE A 188 -12.17 -5.39 2.36
C ILE A 188 -12.14 -6.69 1.57
N ASN A 189 -10.96 -7.17 1.23
CA ASN A 189 -10.71 -8.39 0.44
C ASN A 189 -11.57 -8.46 -0.84
N GLY A 190 -11.69 -7.34 -1.56
CA GLY A 190 -12.45 -7.25 -2.81
C GLY A 190 -13.96 -7.06 -2.65
N TYR A 191 -14.50 -7.08 -1.43
CA TYR A 191 -15.92 -6.88 -1.15
C TYR A 191 -16.19 -5.48 -0.62
N LYS A 192 -17.16 -4.78 -1.23
CA LYS A 192 -17.68 -3.51 -0.71
C LYS A 192 -18.42 -3.77 0.59
N VAL A 193 -17.97 -3.19 1.69
CA VAL A 193 -18.50 -3.43 3.04
C VAL A 193 -19.19 -2.21 3.65
N CYS A 194 -18.91 -1.01 3.12
CA CYS A 194 -19.50 0.22 3.65
C CYS A 194 -19.31 1.37 2.67
N VAL A 195 -20.23 2.32 2.66
CA VAL A 195 -20.14 3.55 1.88
C VAL A 195 -20.44 4.74 2.77
N ARG A 196 -19.67 5.82 2.64
CA ARG A 196 -20.02 7.12 3.19
C ARG A 196 -20.38 8.05 2.03
N ASP A 197 -21.60 8.56 2.02
CA ASP A 197 -22.13 9.41 0.95
C ASP A 197 -23.19 10.36 1.52
N ASN A 198 -23.13 11.64 1.17
CA ASN A 198 -23.99 12.68 1.71
C ASN A 198 -23.93 12.78 3.23
N TYR A 199 -22.71 12.79 3.78
CA TYR A 199 -22.42 12.89 5.22
C TYR A 199 -22.95 11.74 6.08
N THR A 200 -23.43 10.65 5.48
CA THR A 200 -23.99 9.49 6.17
C THR A 200 -23.34 8.18 5.74
N TRP A 201 -23.26 7.25 6.69
CA TRP A 201 -22.82 5.89 6.43
C TRP A 201 -24.01 5.06 5.90
N LYS A 202 -23.78 4.28 4.85
CA LYS A 202 -24.78 3.46 4.14
C LYS A 202 -24.18 2.10 3.83
N GLU A 203 -24.99 1.08 3.67
CA GLU A 203 -24.56 -0.26 3.29
C GLU A 203 -23.45 -0.82 4.23
N CYS A 204 -23.52 -0.51 5.51
CA CYS A 204 -22.54 -0.89 6.52
C CYS A 204 -23.14 -1.92 7.49
N GLU A 205 -23.53 -3.08 6.99
CA GLU A 205 -24.22 -4.12 7.77
C GLU A 205 -23.42 -4.59 8.99
N ALA A 206 -22.09 -4.63 8.86
CA ALA A 206 -21.18 -5.02 9.93
C ALA A 206 -20.70 -3.85 10.82
N GLY A 207 -21.33 -2.66 10.67
CA GLY A 207 -20.97 -1.44 11.40
C GLY A 207 -19.97 -0.56 10.66
N HIS A 208 -19.76 0.66 11.18
CA HIS A 208 -18.92 1.68 10.54
C HIS A 208 -18.01 2.45 11.52
N ALA A 209 -17.96 2.03 12.76
CA ALA A 209 -16.97 2.55 13.72
C ALA A 209 -15.59 1.91 13.48
N PRO A 210 -14.48 2.52 13.93
CA PRO A 210 -13.14 1.93 13.78
C PRO A 210 -13.07 0.48 14.28
N LYS A 211 -13.69 0.17 15.41
CA LYS A 211 -13.74 -1.18 15.98
C LYS A 211 -14.39 -2.22 15.06
N ASP A 212 -15.38 -1.79 14.27
CA ASP A 212 -16.12 -2.68 13.37
C ASP A 212 -15.26 -3.06 12.16
N PHE A 213 -14.51 -2.12 11.59
CA PHE A 213 -13.55 -2.38 10.52
C PHE A 213 -12.37 -3.22 11.03
N ILE A 214 -11.84 -2.91 12.23
CA ILE A 214 -10.78 -3.70 12.88
C ILE A 214 -11.23 -5.15 13.06
N ARG A 215 -12.46 -5.38 13.51
CA ARG A 215 -13.03 -6.73 13.66
C ARG A 215 -13.11 -7.44 12.31
N GLN A 216 -13.68 -6.82 11.29
CA GLN A 216 -13.82 -7.39 9.94
C GLN A 216 -12.45 -7.75 9.34
N ILE A 217 -11.45 -6.86 9.45
CA ILE A 217 -10.10 -7.12 8.95
C ILE A 217 -9.46 -8.29 9.70
N ASN A 218 -9.62 -8.38 11.03
CA ASN A 218 -9.08 -9.48 11.82
C ASN A 218 -9.76 -10.82 11.52
N GLU A 219 -11.06 -10.83 11.27
CA GLU A 219 -11.81 -12.02 10.86
C GLU A 219 -11.32 -12.53 9.50
N GLU A 220 -11.15 -11.62 8.55
CA GLU A 220 -10.69 -11.93 7.21
C GLU A 220 -9.22 -12.38 7.21
N TYR A 221 -8.35 -11.72 8.00
CA TYR A 221 -6.96 -12.14 8.17
C TYR A 221 -6.85 -13.56 8.70
N ARG A 222 -7.63 -13.92 9.74
CA ARG A 222 -7.67 -15.29 10.26
C ARG A 222 -8.14 -16.27 9.20
N ARG A 223 -9.17 -15.94 8.42
CA ARG A 223 -9.69 -16.78 7.35
C ARG A 223 -8.63 -17.05 6.27
N LEU A 224 -7.90 -16.02 5.83
CA LEU A 224 -6.85 -16.16 4.81
C LEU A 224 -5.64 -16.98 5.29
N ASN A 225 -5.42 -17.09 6.59
CA ASN A 225 -4.26 -17.75 7.17
C ASN A 225 -4.60 -19.05 7.92
N SER A 226 -5.89 -19.42 8.05
CA SER A 226 -6.31 -20.65 8.72
C SER A 226 -5.99 -21.91 7.91
N ASP A 227 -6.02 -21.84 6.57
CA ASP A 227 -5.75 -22.97 5.69
C ASP A 227 -4.24 -23.25 5.49
N SER A 228 -3.38 -22.46 6.15
CA SER A 228 -1.92 -22.58 6.06
C SER A 228 -1.32 -23.54 7.09
N SER A 229 -2.12 -24.20 7.96
CA SER A 229 -1.64 -25.16 8.94
C SER A 229 -1.66 -26.59 8.38
N PRO A 230 -0.51 -27.21 8.07
CA PRO A 230 -0.45 -28.57 7.50
C PRO A 230 -0.63 -29.71 8.53
N PHE A 231 -1.07 -29.44 9.78
CA PHE A 231 -0.94 -30.39 10.89
C PHE A 231 -2.24 -30.95 11.49
N ASP A 232 -3.42 -30.75 10.89
CA ASP A 232 -4.66 -31.28 11.47
C ASP A 232 -5.22 -32.57 10.83
N ASP A 233 -4.50 -33.22 9.90
CA ASP A 233 -4.94 -34.50 9.27
C ASP A 233 -4.26 -35.76 9.85
N ALA A 234 -3.81 -35.76 11.09
CA ALA A 234 -3.19 -36.95 11.71
C ALA A 234 -3.79 -37.31 13.04
N GLN A 235 -5.13 -37.47 13.13
CA GLN A 235 -5.80 -38.25 14.21
C GLN A 235 -7.22 -38.68 13.78
N GLU A 236 -7.31 -39.78 13.01
CA GLU A 236 -8.37 -40.77 13.12
C GLU A 236 -7.79 -42.17 12.87
#